data_d3c51cecda7c6bbf834bb65d73e5721f
#
_entry.id   d3c51cecda7c6bbf834bb65d73e5721f
#
_cell.length_a   1.000
_cell.length_b   1.000
_cell.length_c   1.000
_cell.angle_alpha   90.00
_cell.angle_beta   90.00
_cell.angle_gamma   90.00
#
_symmetry.space_group_name_H-M   'P 1'
#
loop_
_entity.id
_entity.type
_entity.pdbx_description
1 polymer ?
#
loop_
_entity_poly.entity_id
_entity_poly.type
_entity_poly.pdbx_seq_one_letter_code
_entity_poly.pdbx_strand_id
1 'polypeptide(L)'
;EEYARRREAFLSLYYRLRKREEGRWYSRLSLRQRQKLHPLILFAYRAKNRLGGFTHEVLGDLRSKTDRPIIFAVTHVGKFDIEVVSEAIRSHYYLLSGDYEHLQGIVDAPFLALNGVIYFNETVKEDRRSATDRMIGLLREGGNLMYFPEGTWNMTPNLPMIPCYWGIVDIAKQGGAMIVPVAAEQYGKHFKVNIGANFDINAYGDDVAEKSRAIKDLRDTLATLKYEIWETVPAKRSEIATDEWEQYTEARFREWPYFSLDYIAGLIYKPKGVTTPKDAFAHLDNLIPSRENAFLWRKR
;
A
#
# COMPACT_ATOMS: atom_id res chain seq x y z
N GLU A 1 -16.46 29.13 7.30
CA GLU A 1 -17.75 28.53 7.72
C GLU A 1 -18.26 27.51 6.69
N GLU A 2 -18.24 27.79 5.39
CA GLU A 2 -18.71 26.88 4.34
C GLU A 2 -17.87 25.61 4.29
N TYR A 3 -16.54 25.70 4.40
CA TYR A 3 -15.65 24.54 4.46
C TYR A 3 -15.93 23.66 5.68
N ALA A 4 -16.15 24.25 6.83
CA ALA A 4 -16.49 23.52 8.05
C ALA A 4 -17.82 22.76 7.91
N ARG A 5 -18.84 23.37 7.32
CA ARG A 5 -20.15 22.75 7.05
C ARG A 5 -20.04 21.60 6.04
N ARG A 6 -19.28 21.78 4.97
CA ARG A 6 -19.06 20.71 3.97
C ARG A 6 -18.32 19.51 4.59
N ARG A 7 -17.29 19.79 5.41
CA ARG A 7 -16.56 18.75 6.15
C ARG A 7 -17.46 17.99 7.13
N GLU A 8 -18.30 18.70 7.88
CA GLU A 8 -19.24 18.09 8.83
C GLU A 8 -20.29 17.22 8.12
N ALA A 9 -20.82 17.69 7.00
CA ALA A 9 -21.76 16.92 6.17
C ALA A 9 -21.07 15.65 5.61
N PHE A 10 -19.85 15.76 5.13
CA PHE A 10 -19.04 14.63 4.64
C PHE A 10 -18.81 13.61 5.77
N LEU A 11 -18.34 14.05 6.93
CA LEU A 11 -18.09 13.16 8.07
C LEU A 11 -19.38 12.47 8.53
N SER A 12 -20.50 13.18 8.58
CA SER A 12 -21.80 12.60 8.92
C SER A 12 -22.22 11.53 7.93
N LEU A 13 -22.03 11.74 6.63
CA LEU A 13 -22.29 10.76 5.58
C LEU A 13 -21.35 9.54 5.73
N TYR A 14 -20.07 9.77 5.89
CA TYR A 14 -19.05 8.74 6.07
C TYR A 14 -19.38 7.81 7.25
N TYR A 15 -19.67 8.37 8.42
CA TYR A 15 -20.02 7.56 9.59
C TYR A 15 -21.34 6.80 9.45
N ARG A 16 -22.32 7.36 8.73
CA ARG A 16 -23.58 6.64 8.42
C ARG A 16 -23.33 5.46 7.49
N LEU A 17 -22.53 5.65 6.46
CA LEU A 17 -22.17 4.58 5.52
C LEU A 17 -21.38 3.47 6.23
N ARG A 18 -20.39 3.85 7.04
CA ARG A 18 -19.59 2.91 7.83
C ARG A 18 -20.46 2.12 8.82
N LYS A 19 -21.35 2.77 9.56
CA LYS A 19 -22.28 2.08 10.46
C LYS A 19 -23.20 1.11 9.71
N ARG A 20 -23.63 1.47 8.51
CA ARG A 20 -24.39 0.59 7.64
C ARG A 20 -23.57 -0.64 7.23
N GLU A 21 -22.30 -0.48 6.90
CA GLU A 21 -21.39 -1.59 6.58
C GLU A 21 -21.12 -2.49 7.79
N GLU A 22 -20.88 -1.92 8.95
CA GLU A 22 -20.70 -2.66 10.21
C GLU A 22 -21.94 -3.50 10.59
N GLY A 23 -23.13 -3.09 10.15
CA GLY A 23 -24.39 -3.83 10.33
C GLY A 23 -24.59 -4.99 9.34
N ARG A 24 -23.80 -5.12 8.29
CA ARG A 24 -23.99 -6.18 7.28
C ARG A 24 -23.53 -7.54 7.80
N TRP A 25 -24.12 -8.61 7.23
CA TRP A 25 -23.83 -9.99 7.67
C TRP A 25 -22.35 -10.36 7.56
N TYR A 26 -21.65 -9.90 6.53
CA TYR A 26 -20.24 -10.20 6.31
C TYR A 26 -19.30 -9.51 7.33
N SER A 27 -19.73 -8.45 7.99
CA SER A 27 -18.95 -7.81 9.05
C SER A 27 -18.82 -8.70 10.29
N ARG A 28 -19.73 -9.66 10.44
CA ARG A 28 -19.77 -10.64 11.55
C ARG A 28 -18.90 -11.87 11.28
N LEU A 29 -18.31 -11.99 10.09
CA LEU A 29 -17.42 -13.11 9.77
C LEU A 29 -16.15 -13.05 10.62
N SER A 30 -15.86 -14.16 11.29
CA SER A 30 -14.61 -14.33 12.04
C SER A 30 -13.39 -14.39 11.11
N LEU A 31 -12.20 -14.16 11.65
CA LEU A 31 -10.94 -14.32 10.91
C LEU A 31 -10.85 -15.69 10.23
N ARG A 32 -11.16 -16.78 10.96
CA ARG A 32 -11.12 -18.15 10.41
C ARG A 32 -12.10 -18.36 9.24
N GLN A 33 -13.29 -17.77 9.31
CA GLN A 33 -14.26 -17.85 8.21
C GLN A 33 -13.75 -17.12 6.97
N ARG A 34 -13.16 -15.94 7.14
CA ARG A 34 -12.56 -15.18 6.03
C ARG A 34 -11.37 -15.91 5.41
N GLN A 35 -10.51 -16.49 6.22
CA GLN A 35 -9.40 -17.33 5.75
C GLN A 35 -9.89 -18.52 4.91
N LYS A 36 -11.01 -19.16 5.29
CA LYS A 36 -11.61 -20.25 4.50
C LYS A 36 -12.25 -19.77 3.19
N LEU A 37 -12.76 -18.52 3.15
CA LEU A 37 -13.35 -17.92 1.95
C LEU A 37 -12.28 -17.38 0.98
N HIS A 38 -11.08 -17.08 1.46
CA HIS A 38 -10.02 -16.46 0.69
C HIS A 38 -9.67 -17.18 -0.62
N PRO A 39 -9.59 -18.52 -0.70
CA PRO A 39 -9.32 -19.21 -1.97
C PRO A 39 -10.39 -18.92 -3.05
N LEU A 40 -11.67 -18.80 -2.64
CA LEU A 40 -12.76 -18.44 -3.54
C LEU A 40 -12.63 -16.99 -4.02
N ILE A 41 -12.23 -16.09 -3.13
CA ILE A 41 -11.97 -14.68 -3.47
C ILE A 41 -10.80 -14.57 -4.45
N LEU A 42 -9.71 -15.30 -4.23
CA LEU A 42 -8.59 -15.37 -5.16
C LEU A 42 -9.00 -15.93 -6.53
N PHE A 43 -9.86 -16.92 -6.55
CA PHE A 43 -10.40 -17.45 -7.80
C PHE A 43 -11.21 -16.40 -8.56
N ALA A 44 -12.05 -15.62 -7.85
CA ALA A 44 -12.83 -14.53 -8.44
C ALA A 44 -11.91 -13.42 -8.98
N TYR A 45 -10.88 -13.00 -8.25
CA TYR A 45 -9.88 -12.02 -8.74
C TYR A 45 -9.17 -12.55 -9.99
N ARG A 46 -8.72 -13.79 -9.97
CA ARG A 46 -8.07 -14.42 -11.13
C ARG A 46 -8.97 -14.47 -12.35
N ALA A 47 -10.23 -14.85 -12.18
CA ALA A 47 -11.20 -14.89 -13.27
C ALA A 47 -11.44 -13.48 -13.83
N LYS A 48 -11.67 -12.48 -12.96
CA LYS A 48 -11.84 -11.08 -13.36
C LYS A 48 -10.61 -10.53 -14.08
N ASN A 49 -9.42 -10.73 -13.54
CA ASN A 49 -8.18 -10.26 -14.13
C ASN A 49 -7.95 -10.86 -15.52
N ARG A 50 -8.19 -12.17 -15.68
CA ARG A 50 -8.13 -12.84 -17.00
C ARG A 50 -9.12 -12.28 -17.99
N LEU A 51 -10.36 -12.07 -17.58
CA LEU A 51 -11.40 -11.47 -18.45
C LEU A 51 -11.05 -10.03 -18.83
N GLY A 52 -10.44 -9.27 -17.93
CA GLY A 52 -9.93 -7.93 -18.19
C GLY A 52 -8.64 -7.88 -19.03
N GLY A 53 -8.02 -9.04 -19.29
CA GLY A 53 -6.73 -9.15 -19.97
C GLY A 53 -5.53 -8.77 -19.10
N PHE A 54 -5.72 -8.71 -17.76
CA PHE A 54 -4.63 -8.46 -16.83
C PHE A 54 -3.84 -9.73 -16.55
N THR A 55 -2.52 -9.59 -16.52
CA THR A 55 -1.58 -10.67 -16.23
C THR A 55 -0.54 -10.21 -15.20
N HIS A 56 0.10 -11.14 -14.52
CA HIS A 56 1.21 -10.82 -13.64
C HIS A 56 2.31 -11.88 -13.70
N GLU A 57 3.51 -11.44 -13.41
CA GLU A 57 4.71 -12.25 -13.22
C GLU A 57 5.27 -12.00 -11.82
N VAL A 58 5.64 -13.04 -11.11
CA VAL A 58 6.38 -12.95 -9.84
C VAL A 58 7.85 -13.21 -10.14
N LEU A 59 8.70 -12.18 -9.98
CA LEU A 59 10.13 -12.26 -10.28
C LEU A 59 10.87 -13.06 -9.22
N GLY A 60 10.50 -12.89 -7.96
CA GLY A 60 11.08 -13.60 -6.83
C GLY A 60 10.13 -13.63 -5.65
N ASP A 61 10.31 -14.64 -4.80
CA ASP A 61 9.61 -14.78 -3.52
C ASP A 61 10.61 -15.30 -2.49
N LEU A 62 11.17 -14.37 -1.74
CA LEU A 62 12.20 -14.64 -0.73
C LEU A 62 11.63 -14.80 0.69
N ARG A 63 10.29 -14.93 0.82
CA ARG A 63 9.66 -15.11 2.12
C ARG A 63 10.12 -16.39 2.81
N SER A 64 10.45 -16.27 4.07
CA SER A 64 10.66 -17.41 4.96
C SER A 64 9.37 -17.73 5.72
N LYS A 65 9.18 -19.01 6.05
CA LYS A 65 8.07 -19.41 6.92
C LYS A 65 8.19 -18.76 8.28
N THR A 66 7.07 -18.34 8.83
CA THR A 66 6.98 -17.74 10.17
C THR A 66 5.64 -18.09 10.80
N ASP A 67 5.64 -18.25 12.12
CA ASP A 67 4.41 -18.43 12.92
C ASP A 67 3.82 -17.08 13.37
N ARG A 68 4.55 -15.98 13.09
CA ARG A 68 4.09 -14.64 13.39
C ARG A 68 3.10 -14.16 12.33
N PRO A 69 2.14 -13.28 12.71
CA PRO A 69 1.29 -12.60 11.72
C PRO A 69 2.16 -11.74 10.78
N ILE A 70 1.66 -11.49 9.58
CA ILE A 70 2.41 -10.80 8.53
C ILE A 70 1.73 -9.50 8.17
N ILE A 71 2.53 -8.43 8.04
CA ILE A 71 2.14 -7.22 7.33
C ILE A 71 2.82 -7.25 5.96
N PHE A 72 2.04 -7.43 4.90
CA PHE A 72 2.52 -7.25 3.53
C PHE A 72 2.62 -5.76 3.26
N ALA A 73 3.83 -5.23 3.27
CA ALA A 73 4.11 -3.84 2.92
C ALA A 73 4.24 -3.71 1.40
N VAL A 74 3.24 -3.14 0.75
CA VAL A 74 3.12 -3.16 -0.71
C VAL A 74 3.36 -1.77 -1.28
N THR A 75 4.12 -1.65 -2.38
CA THR A 75 4.21 -0.40 -3.15
C THR A 75 2.90 -0.13 -3.88
N HIS A 76 2.49 1.14 -3.95
CA HIS A 76 1.18 1.51 -4.48
C HIS A 76 1.31 2.16 -5.87
N VAL A 77 0.81 1.48 -6.90
CA VAL A 77 1.00 1.90 -8.30
C VAL A 77 -0.30 2.19 -9.06
N GLY A 78 -1.43 1.70 -8.57
CA GLY A 78 -2.71 1.92 -9.24
C GLY A 78 -3.86 1.10 -8.65
N LYS A 79 -5.00 1.17 -9.31
CA LYS A 79 -6.25 0.54 -8.89
C LYS A 79 -6.15 -0.99 -8.73
N PHE A 80 -5.43 -1.65 -9.63
CA PHE A 80 -5.46 -3.11 -9.75
C PHE A 80 -4.36 -3.82 -8.95
N ASP A 81 -3.50 -3.10 -8.25
CA ASP A 81 -2.40 -3.70 -7.48
C ASP A 81 -2.89 -4.59 -6.33
N ILE A 82 -3.98 -4.23 -5.67
CA ILE A 82 -4.56 -5.04 -4.58
C ILE A 82 -4.87 -6.46 -5.07
N GLU A 83 -5.56 -6.59 -6.20
CA GLU A 83 -5.98 -7.87 -6.74
C GLU A 83 -4.80 -8.70 -7.24
N VAL A 84 -3.92 -8.05 -7.98
CA VAL A 84 -2.73 -8.69 -8.54
C VAL A 84 -1.78 -9.15 -7.44
N VAL A 85 -1.53 -8.29 -6.45
CA VAL A 85 -0.69 -8.67 -5.30
C VAL A 85 -1.34 -9.78 -4.49
N SER A 86 -2.68 -9.79 -4.35
CA SER A 86 -3.40 -10.89 -3.71
C SER A 86 -3.13 -12.23 -4.38
N GLU A 87 -3.13 -12.26 -5.71
CA GLU A 87 -2.81 -13.46 -6.48
C GLU A 87 -1.35 -13.88 -6.34
N ALA A 88 -0.43 -12.92 -6.20
CA ALA A 88 0.99 -13.19 -6.02
C ALA A 88 1.31 -13.74 -4.63
N ILE A 89 0.80 -13.10 -3.57
CA ILE A 89 1.11 -13.49 -2.18
C ILE A 89 0.36 -14.74 -1.72
N ARG A 90 -0.82 -15.04 -2.27
CA ARG A 90 -1.66 -16.22 -1.99
C ARG A 90 -1.94 -16.45 -0.49
N SER A 91 -1.93 -15.40 0.30
CA SER A 91 -2.18 -15.44 1.74
C SER A 91 -3.33 -14.53 2.08
N HIS A 92 -4.20 -14.95 3.01
CA HIS A 92 -5.28 -14.10 3.49
C HIS A 92 -4.72 -12.88 4.22
N TYR A 93 -5.36 -11.74 4.05
CA TYR A 93 -5.02 -10.46 4.68
C TYR A 93 -6.27 -9.61 4.87
N TYR A 94 -6.20 -8.64 5.77
CA TYR A 94 -7.13 -7.51 5.80
C TYR A 94 -6.48 -6.31 5.10
N LEU A 95 -7.24 -5.63 4.27
CA LEU A 95 -6.81 -4.40 3.62
C LEU A 95 -7.04 -3.20 4.55
N LEU A 96 -6.04 -2.32 4.70
CA LEU A 96 -6.26 -0.98 5.26
C LEU A 96 -6.65 -0.03 4.12
N SER A 97 -7.77 0.68 4.24
CA SER A 97 -8.23 1.60 3.21
C SER A 97 -8.79 2.90 3.79
N GLY A 98 -8.28 4.03 3.28
CA GLY A 98 -8.82 5.37 3.54
C GLY A 98 -9.96 5.78 2.61
N ASP A 99 -10.15 5.07 1.49
CA ASP A 99 -11.10 5.44 0.44
C ASP A 99 -12.40 4.64 0.52
N TYR A 100 -13.17 4.89 1.60
CA TYR A 100 -14.42 4.17 1.82
C TYR A 100 -15.48 4.44 0.74
N GLU A 101 -15.68 5.71 0.37
CA GLU A 101 -16.78 6.10 -0.51
C GLU A 101 -16.65 5.50 -1.91
N HIS A 102 -15.47 5.58 -2.49
CA HIS A 102 -15.25 5.13 -3.85
C HIS A 102 -15.15 3.60 -3.96
N LEU A 103 -14.62 2.93 -2.93
CA LEU A 103 -14.57 1.47 -2.91
C LEU A 103 -15.95 0.82 -2.87
N GLN A 104 -16.98 1.48 -2.33
CA GLN A 104 -18.34 0.94 -2.30
C GLN A 104 -19.00 0.81 -3.68
N GLY A 105 -18.59 1.63 -4.64
CA GLY A 105 -19.16 1.68 -6.00
C GLY A 105 -18.52 0.70 -7.00
N ILE A 106 -17.46 -0.01 -6.62
CA ILE A 106 -16.74 -0.90 -7.53
C ILE A 106 -17.25 -2.34 -7.47
N VAL A 107 -17.04 -3.07 -8.56
CA VAL A 107 -17.41 -4.51 -8.68
C VAL A 107 -16.70 -5.37 -7.63
N ASP A 108 -15.53 -4.94 -7.18
CA ASP A 108 -14.68 -5.68 -6.23
C ASP A 108 -15.06 -5.45 -4.76
N ALA A 109 -15.89 -4.45 -4.47
CA ALA A 109 -16.29 -4.12 -3.10
C ALA A 109 -16.81 -5.32 -2.29
N PRO A 110 -17.67 -6.20 -2.81
CA PRO A 110 -18.10 -7.40 -2.09
C PRO A 110 -16.95 -8.36 -1.77
N PHE A 111 -16.01 -8.55 -2.69
CA PHE A 111 -14.87 -9.43 -2.48
C PHE A 111 -13.89 -8.87 -1.44
N LEU A 112 -13.61 -7.56 -1.51
CA LEU A 112 -12.82 -6.86 -0.49
C LEU A 112 -13.48 -6.96 0.88
N ALA A 113 -14.79 -6.72 0.97
CA ALA A 113 -15.53 -6.79 2.21
C ALA A 113 -15.54 -8.21 2.82
N LEU A 114 -15.68 -9.25 1.99
CA LEU A 114 -15.60 -10.65 2.41
C LEU A 114 -14.19 -11.03 2.84
N ASN A 115 -13.15 -10.55 2.15
CA ASN A 115 -11.77 -10.79 2.53
C ASN A 115 -11.42 -10.12 3.88
N GLY A 116 -11.88 -8.90 4.07
CA GLY A 116 -11.70 -8.06 5.25
C GLY A 116 -11.06 -6.73 4.91
N VAL A 117 -11.70 -5.65 5.35
CA VAL A 117 -11.20 -4.30 5.18
C VAL A 117 -11.29 -3.55 6.51
N ILE A 118 -10.25 -2.82 6.84
CA ILE A 118 -10.24 -1.85 7.92
C ILE A 118 -10.34 -0.46 7.28
N TYR A 119 -11.55 0.10 7.30
CA TYR A 119 -11.77 1.46 6.81
C TYR A 119 -11.42 2.49 7.87
N PHE A 120 -10.89 3.63 7.42
CA PHE A 120 -10.64 4.78 8.28
C PHE A 120 -10.76 6.08 7.49
N ASN A 121 -11.00 7.16 8.19
CA ASN A 121 -10.92 8.51 7.64
C ASN A 121 -9.57 9.13 8.00
N GLU A 122 -8.74 9.35 6.99
CA GLU A 122 -7.37 9.88 7.16
C GLU A 122 -7.33 11.29 7.74
N THR A 123 -8.42 12.08 7.59
CA THR A 123 -8.51 13.45 8.10
C THR A 123 -8.92 13.52 9.57
N VAL A 124 -9.44 12.40 10.15
CA VAL A 124 -9.94 12.32 11.51
C VAL A 124 -8.96 11.56 12.39
N LYS A 125 -8.37 12.25 13.37
CA LYS A 125 -7.33 11.69 14.25
C LYS A 125 -7.84 10.48 15.06
N GLU A 126 -9.05 10.58 15.59
CA GLU A 126 -9.68 9.54 16.39
C GLU A 126 -9.93 8.28 15.57
N ASP A 127 -10.32 8.44 14.33
CA ASP A 127 -10.58 7.32 13.44
C ASP A 127 -9.27 6.63 12.99
N ARG A 128 -8.22 7.41 12.70
CA ARG A 128 -6.88 6.86 12.48
C ARG A 128 -6.40 6.03 13.67
N ARG A 129 -6.61 6.52 14.90
CA ARG A 129 -6.24 5.80 16.12
C ARG A 129 -7.03 4.51 16.27
N SER A 130 -8.35 4.57 16.09
CA SER A 130 -9.22 3.39 16.12
C SER A 130 -8.81 2.35 15.07
N ALA A 131 -8.47 2.77 13.86
CA ALA A 131 -7.96 1.86 12.82
C ALA A 131 -6.62 1.21 13.22
N THR A 132 -5.72 1.97 13.85
CA THR A 132 -4.47 1.43 14.38
C THR A 132 -4.72 0.36 15.45
N ASP A 133 -5.59 0.62 16.41
CA ASP A 133 -5.95 -0.33 17.46
C ASP A 133 -6.59 -1.61 16.88
N ARG A 134 -7.43 -1.47 15.85
CA ARG A 134 -8.04 -2.62 15.13
C ARG A 134 -7.00 -3.43 14.38
N MET A 135 -6.01 -2.81 13.72
CA MET A 135 -4.91 -3.51 13.04
C MET A 135 -4.07 -4.30 14.05
N ILE A 136 -3.70 -3.69 15.16
CA ILE A 136 -2.92 -4.35 16.21
C ILE A 136 -3.71 -5.53 16.81
N GLY A 137 -4.99 -5.35 17.09
CA GLY A 137 -5.88 -6.42 17.57
C GLY A 137 -5.94 -7.59 16.61
N LEU A 138 -6.16 -7.32 15.32
CA LEU A 138 -6.21 -8.35 14.27
C LEU A 138 -4.89 -9.14 14.16
N LEU A 139 -3.75 -8.46 14.22
CA LEU A 139 -2.44 -9.12 14.18
C LEU A 139 -2.26 -10.04 15.40
N ARG A 140 -2.64 -9.59 16.60
CA ARG A 140 -2.59 -10.40 17.82
C ARG A 140 -3.50 -11.63 17.77
N GLU A 141 -4.56 -11.58 16.98
CA GLU A 141 -5.44 -12.74 16.68
C GLU A 141 -4.86 -13.69 15.62
N GLY A 142 -3.68 -13.39 15.07
CA GLY A 142 -3.03 -14.17 14.01
C GLY A 142 -3.50 -13.85 12.60
N GLY A 143 -4.17 -12.71 12.40
CA GLY A 143 -4.52 -12.18 11.08
C GLY A 143 -3.34 -11.49 10.41
N ASN A 144 -3.38 -11.39 9.08
CA ASN A 144 -2.39 -10.63 8.32
C ASN A 144 -2.99 -9.33 7.79
N LEU A 145 -2.14 -8.37 7.45
CA LEU A 145 -2.51 -7.09 6.85
C LEU A 145 -1.88 -6.93 5.47
N MET A 146 -2.59 -6.31 4.55
CA MET A 146 -2.01 -5.63 3.39
C MET A 146 -2.01 -4.14 3.68
N TYR A 147 -0.83 -3.55 3.61
CA TYR A 147 -0.58 -2.16 3.99
C TYR A 147 0.25 -1.47 2.91
N PHE A 148 -0.18 -0.30 2.50
CA PHE A 148 0.55 0.55 1.55
C PHE A 148 1.28 1.65 2.32
N PRO A 149 2.58 1.50 2.62
CA PRO A 149 3.29 2.45 3.48
C PRO A 149 3.42 3.85 2.86
N GLU A 150 3.31 3.97 1.56
CA GLU A 150 3.30 5.25 0.83
C GLU A 150 2.01 6.05 1.08
N GLY A 151 0.91 5.39 1.45
CA GLY A 151 -0.39 6.01 1.74
C GLY A 151 -1.14 6.50 0.50
N THR A 152 -0.49 6.55 -0.66
CA THR A 152 -1.08 6.94 -1.95
C THR A 152 -0.28 6.33 -3.10
N TRP A 153 -0.79 6.48 -4.33
CA TRP A 153 -0.09 6.01 -5.52
C TRP A 153 1.21 6.79 -5.76
N ASN A 154 2.27 6.08 -6.09
CA ASN A 154 3.50 6.71 -6.52
C ASN A 154 3.40 7.10 -8.00
N MET A 155 3.05 8.35 -8.26
CA MET A 155 2.98 8.94 -9.61
C MET A 155 4.24 9.74 -9.97
N THR A 156 5.38 9.45 -9.33
CA THR A 156 6.65 10.07 -9.69
C THR A 156 7.33 9.29 -10.82
N PRO A 157 7.91 9.95 -11.82
CA PRO A 157 8.53 9.26 -12.95
C PRO A 157 9.83 8.52 -12.58
N ASN A 158 10.57 9.02 -11.60
CA ASN A 158 11.95 8.60 -11.35
C ASN A 158 12.21 8.05 -9.94
N LEU A 159 11.20 8.04 -9.06
CA LEU A 159 11.37 7.56 -7.69
C LEU A 159 10.74 6.19 -7.54
N PRO A 160 11.49 5.16 -7.19
CA PRO A 160 10.92 3.85 -6.92
C PRO A 160 9.97 3.88 -5.71
N MET A 161 10.22 4.75 -4.74
CA MET A 161 9.40 4.93 -3.54
C MET A 161 9.26 6.41 -3.18
N ILE A 162 8.07 6.81 -2.77
CA ILE A 162 7.83 8.07 -2.07
C ILE A 162 7.96 7.87 -0.55
N PRO A 163 7.95 8.94 0.28
CA PRO A 163 8.08 8.80 1.72
C PRO A 163 7.02 7.89 2.33
N CYS A 164 7.43 7.04 3.26
CA CYS A 164 6.56 6.09 3.94
C CYS A 164 6.03 6.64 5.28
N TYR A 165 4.77 6.32 5.59
CA TYR A 165 4.19 6.61 6.90
C TYR A 165 4.77 5.73 8.00
N TRP A 166 5.06 6.30 9.16
CA TRP A 166 5.66 5.64 10.31
C TRP A 166 4.76 4.59 10.98
N GLY A 167 3.46 4.69 10.78
CA GLY A 167 2.47 3.85 11.46
C GLY A 167 2.73 2.35 11.33
N ILE A 168 3.29 1.89 10.21
CA ILE A 168 3.60 0.47 9.99
C ILE A 168 4.60 -0.08 11.02
N VAL A 169 5.56 0.74 11.46
CA VAL A 169 6.57 0.35 12.45
C VAL A 169 5.92 0.07 13.81
N ASP A 170 5.09 1.01 14.27
CA ASP A 170 4.39 0.86 15.55
C ASP A 170 3.38 -0.28 15.53
N ILE A 171 2.64 -0.43 14.43
CA ILE A 171 1.66 -1.51 14.25
C ILE A 171 2.36 -2.89 14.25
N ALA A 172 3.46 -3.03 13.52
CA ALA A 172 4.20 -4.28 13.47
C ALA A 172 4.78 -4.67 14.83
N LYS A 173 5.40 -3.74 15.54
CA LYS A 173 5.94 -3.97 16.89
C LYS A 173 4.85 -4.37 17.88
N GLN A 174 3.78 -3.57 17.99
CA GLN A 174 2.72 -3.82 18.95
C GLN A 174 1.86 -5.05 18.60
N GLY A 175 1.73 -5.35 17.31
CA GLY A 175 1.04 -6.55 16.81
C GLY A 175 1.89 -7.81 16.83
N GLY A 176 3.19 -7.73 17.13
CA GLY A 176 4.12 -8.85 17.06
C GLY A 176 4.35 -9.39 15.64
N ALA A 177 4.10 -8.58 14.62
CA ALA A 177 4.09 -9.00 13.24
C ALA A 177 5.49 -9.01 12.61
N MET A 178 5.65 -9.87 11.60
CA MET A 178 6.72 -9.81 10.61
C MET A 178 6.27 -8.91 9.45
N ILE A 179 7.14 -8.09 8.90
CA ILE A 179 6.85 -7.36 7.68
C ILE A 179 7.41 -8.15 6.49
N VAL A 180 6.61 -8.30 5.44
CA VAL A 180 7.06 -8.82 4.14
C VAL A 180 6.94 -7.69 3.13
N PRO A 181 8.06 -7.14 2.64
CA PRO A 181 8.05 -6.12 1.61
C PRO A 181 7.67 -6.73 0.26
N VAL A 182 6.75 -6.09 -0.45
CA VAL A 182 6.26 -6.51 -1.76
C VAL A 182 6.29 -5.32 -2.72
N ALA A 183 7.13 -5.40 -3.73
CA ALA A 183 7.13 -4.42 -4.80
C ALA A 183 6.22 -4.88 -5.94
N ALA A 184 5.43 -3.96 -6.47
CA ALA A 184 4.64 -4.16 -7.67
C ALA A 184 4.89 -3.01 -8.65
N GLU A 185 4.81 -3.31 -9.95
CA GLU A 185 4.87 -2.32 -11.02
C GLU A 185 3.93 -2.72 -12.15
N GLN A 186 3.33 -1.73 -12.81
CA GLN A 186 2.33 -1.95 -13.84
C GLN A 186 2.81 -1.44 -15.20
N TYR A 187 2.78 -2.32 -16.19
CA TYR A 187 3.09 -2.05 -17.59
C TYR A 187 1.86 -2.35 -18.45
N GLY A 188 1.04 -1.33 -18.68
CA GLY A 188 -0.26 -1.53 -19.32
C GLY A 188 -1.16 -2.46 -18.48
N LYS A 189 -1.47 -3.64 -19.03
CA LYS A 189 -2.24 -4.69 -18.34
C LYS A 189 -1.36 -5.79 -17.73
N HIS A 190 -0.04 -5.67 -17.84
CA HIS A 190 0.90 -6.61 -17.26
C HIS A 190 1.51 -6.05 -15.98
N PHE A 191 1.52 -6.85 -14.93
CA PHE A 191 2.15 -6.51 -13.66
C PHE A 191 3.38 -7.38 -13.42
N LYS A 192 4.38 -6.78 -12.79
CA LYS A 192 5.50 -7.52 -12.21
C LYS A 192 5.49 -7.31 -10.71
N VAL A 193 5.67 -8.41 -9.98
CA VAL A 193 5.66 -8.43 -8.51
C VAL A 193 6.97 -9.05 -8.04
N ASN A 194 7.60 -8.44 -7.05
CA ASN A 194 8.80 -8.95 -6.41
C ASN A 194 8.61 -8.97 -4.89
N ILE A 195 8.75 -10.14 -4.28
CA ILE A 195 8.47 -10.37 -2.86
C ILE A 195 9.80 -10.57 -2.13
N GLY A 196 10.10 -9.66 -1.23
CA GLY A 196 11.35 -9.66 -0.48
C GLY A 196 11.37 -10.63 0.69
N ALA A 197 12.54 -10.72 1.31
CA ALA A 197 12.74 -11.47 2.55
C ALA A 197 11.97 -10.82 3.72
N ASN A 198 11.70 -11.62 4.74
CA ASN A 198 11.05 -11.16 5.95
C ASN A 198 11.88 -10.06 6.62
N PHE A 199 11.24 -8.93 6.90
CA PHE A 199 11.82 -7.78 7.56
C PHE A 199 11.36 -7.76 9.03
N ASP A 200 12.28 -8.05 9.94
CA ASP A 200 11.95 -8.11 11.36
C ASP A 200 12.14 -6.77 12.05
N ILE A 201 11.01 -6.14 12.36
CA ILE A 201 10.99 -4.85 13.05
C ILE A 201 11.57 -4.90 14.46
N ASN A 202 11.65 -6.08 15.09
CA ASN A 202 12.23 -6.24 16.43
C ASN A 202 13.75 -6.11 16.44
N ALA A 203 14.40 -6.10 15.29
CA ALA A 203 15.83 -5.78 15.18
C ALA A 203 16.15 -4.31 15.48
N TYR A 204 15.12 -3.46 15.62
CA TYR A 204 15.26 -2.02 15.88
C TYR A 204 14.77 -1.68 17.28
N GLY A 205 15.39 -0.70 17.91
CA GLY A 205 14.96 -0.17 19.22
C GLY A 205 13.59 0.55 19.17
N ASP A 206 13.14 1.02 20.33
CA ASP A 206 11.83 1.68 20.48
C ASP A 206 11.90 3.20 20.44
N ASP A 207 13.11 3.76 20.47
CA ASP A 207 13.29 5.20 20.39
C ASP A 207 13.00 5.75 18.98
N VAL A 208 12.88 7.06 18.88
CA VAL A 208 12.50 7.75 17.63
C VAL A 208 13.56 7.56 16.54
N ALA A 209 14.86 7.49 16.91
CA ALA A 209 15.93 7.33 15.94
C ALA A 209 15.89 5.93 15.31
N GLU A 210 15.70 4.89 16.13
CA GLU A 210 15.60 3.51 15.66
C GLU A 210 14.34 3.27 14.82
N LYS A 211 13.21 3.86 15.21
CA LYS A 211 12.00 3.82 14.39
C LYS A 211 12.19 4.54 13.05
N SER A 212 12.91 5.66 13.04
CA SER A 212 13.27 6.38 11.82
C SER A 212 14.17 5.54 10.93
N ARG A 213 15.14 4.85 11.51
CA ARG A 213 16.01 3.91 10.79
C ARG A 213 15.20 2.75 10.20
N ALA A 214 14.31 2.16 10.99
CA ALA A 214 13.46 1.05 10.54
C ALA A 214 12.60 1.41 9.32
N ILE A 215 11.92 2.56 9.33
CA ILE A 215 11.09 2.98 8.20
C ILE A 215 11.92 3.30 6.96
N LYS A 216 13.11 3.88 7.16
CA LYS A 216 14.06 4.14 6.08
C LYS A 216 14.54 2.83 5.44
N ASP A 217 14.97 1.87 6.25
CA ASP A 217 15.48 0.59 5.77
C ASP A 217 14.38 -0.22 5.08
N LEU A 218 13.14 -0.19 5.57
CA LEU A 218 11.98 -0.79 4.91
C LEU A 218 11.71 -0.13 3.55
N ARG A 219 11.73 1.21 3.50
CA ARG A 219 11.57 1.95 2.24
C ARG A 219 12.67 1.60 1.24
N ASP A 220 13.92 1.57 1.69
CA ASP A 220 15.06 1.25 0.83
C ASP A 220 14.98 -0.20 0.32
N THR A 221 14.50 -1.13 1.15
CA THR A 221 14.21 -2.52 0.73
C THR A 221 13.14 -2.55 -0.35
N LEU A 222 11.99 -1.88 -0.15
CA LEU A 222 10.93 -1.80 -1.15
C LEU A 222 11.41 -1.14 -2.45
N ALA A 223 12.20 -0.07 -2.34
CA ALA A 223 12.79 0.61 -3.48
C ALA A 223 13.73 -0.29 -4.28
N THR A 224 14.55 -1.10 -3.59
CA THR A 224 15.45 -2.08 -4.23
C THR A 224 14.67 -3.13 -4.99
N LEU A 225 13.63 -3.72 -4.36
CA LEU A 225 12.77 -4.70 -5.02
C LEU A 225 12.08 -4.13 -6.27
N LYS A 226 11.65 -2.87 -6.19
CA LYS A 226 11.02 -2.18 -7.33
C LYS A 226 12.02 -1.85 -8.43
N TYR A 227 13.23 -1.45 -8.05
CA TYR A 227 14.31 -1.24 -9.01
C TYR A 227 14.70 -2.54 -9.75
N GLU A 228 14.73 -3.66 -9.05
CA GLU A 228 14.95 -4.98 -9.68
C GLU A 228 13.88 -5.29 -10.73
N ILE A 229 12.61 -4.93 -10.48
CA ILE A 229 11.54 -5.02 -11.49
C ILE A 229 11.89 -4.14 -12.70
N TRP A 230 12.31 -2.89 -12.49
CA TRP A 230 12.65 -1.96 -13.57
C TRP A 230 13.81 -2.46 -14.44
N GLU A 231 14.77 -3.15 -13.84
CA GLU A 231 15.90 -3.73 -14.59
C GLU A 231 15.49 -4.89 -15.52
N THR A 232 14.31 -5.48 -15.32
CA THR A 232 13.80 -6.57 -16.16
C THR A 232 13.06 -6.09 -17.42
N VAL A 233 12.85 -4.79 -17.59
CA VAL A 233 12.12 -4.22 -18.72
C VAL A 233 13.00 -3.24 -19.49
N PRO A 234 12.88 -3.21 -20.85
CA PRO A 234 13.67 -2.29 -21.66
C PRO A 234 13.34 -0.81 -21.37
N ALA A 235 12.03 -0.50 -21.19
CA ALA A 235 11.56 0.85 -20.89
C ALA A 235 11.46 1.05 -19.37
N LYS A 236 12.45 1.68 -18.80
CA LYS A 236 12.48 2.06 -17.38
C LYS A 236 11.76 3.39 -17.19
N ARG A 237 11.05 3.56 -16.07
CA ARG A 237 10.41 4.86 -15.73
C ARG A 237 11.40 6.03 -15.82
N SER A 238 12.63 5.86 -15.36
CA SER A 238 13.68 6.87 -15.41
C SER A 238 14.13 7.27 -16.81
N GLU A 239 13.76 6.52 -17.83
CA GLU A 239 14.14 6.71 -19.23
C GLU A 239 12.92 7.10 -20.10
N ILE A 240 11.70 7.09 -19.52
CA ILE A 240 10.48 7.46 -20.22
C ILE A 240 10.48 8.99 -20.46
N ALA A 241 10.19 9.40 -21.69
CA ALA A 241 10.03 10.78 -22.05
C ALA A 241 8.83 11.43 -21.32
N THR A 242 8.83 12.75 -21.16
CA THR A 242 7.81 13.45 -20.38
C THR A 242 6.39 13.22 -20.90
N ASP A 243 6.21 13.23 -22.21
CA ASP A 243 4.92 12.98 -22.86
C ASP A 243 4.42 11.53 -22.68
N GLU A 244 5.32 10.54 -22.73
CA GLU A 244 4.99 9.15 -22.42
C GLU A 244 4.59 9.00 -20.94
N TRP A 245 5.25 9.74 -20.04
CA TRP A 245 4.89 9.75 -18.64
C TRP A 245 3.51 10.38 -18.39
N GLU A 246 3.19 11.46 -19.07
CA GLU A 246 1.85 12.08 -19.03
C GLU A 246 0.79 11.08 -19.50
N GLN A 247 1.00 10.40 -20.61
CA GLN A 247 0.10 9.34 -21.11
C GLN A 247 -0.06 8.20 -20.11
N TYR A 248 1.02 7.79 -19.42
CA TYR A 248 0.98 6.77 -18.38
C TYR A 248 0.10 7.21 -17.21
N THR A 249 0.28 8.43 -16.71
CA THR A 249 -0.50 8.96 -15.58
C THR A 249 -1.97 9.14 -15.92
N GLU A 250 -2.28 9.66 -17.12
CA GLU A 250 -3.65 9.76 -17.60
C GLU A 250 -4.34 8.39 -17.72
N ALA A 251 -3.62 7.36 -18.16
CA ALA A 251 -4.16 6.00 -18.21
C ALA A 251 -4.53 5.48 -16.82
N ARG A 252 -3.71 5.77 -15.78
CA ARG A 252 -4.03 5.41 -14.38
C ARG A 252 -5.26 6.14 -13.87
N PHE A 253 -5.38 7.44 -14.14
CA PHE A 253 -6.57 8.22 -13.73
C PHE A 253 -7.84 7.83 -14.48
N ARG A 254 -7.74 7.39 -15.73
CA ARG A 254 -8.90 6.79 -16.43
C ARG A 254 -9.40 5.50 -15.76
N GLU A 255 -8.51 4.71 -15.16
CA GLU A 255 -8.88 3.52 -14.40
C GLU A 255 -9.55 3.87 -13.07
N TRP A 256 -9.22 5.03 -12.49
CA TRP A 256 -9.76 5.52 -11.22
C TRP A 256 -9.98 7.04 -11.25
N PRO A 257 -11.12 7.51 -11.80
CA PRO A 257 -11.35 8.93 -12.08
C PRO A 257 -11.54 9.81 -10.85
N TYR A 258 -11.50 9.25 -9.65
CA TYR A 258 -11.57 9.98 -8.39
C TYR A 258 -10.23 10.57 -7.96
N PHE A 259 -9.14 10.13 -8.58
CA PHE A 259 -7.79 10.61 -8.29
C PHE A 259 -7.33 11.61 -9.36
N SER A 260 -6.47 12.54 -8.94
CA SER A 260 -5.72 13.47 -9.79
C SER A 260 -4.32 13.62 -9.25
N LEU A 261 -3.42 14.19 -10.03
CA LEU A 261 -2.05 14.48 -9.56
C LEU A 261 -2.05 15.38 -8.32
N ASP A 262 -2.90 16.43 -8.30
CA ASP A 262 -3.00 17.35 -7.17
C ASP A 262 -3.52 16.63 -5.91
N TYR A 263 -4.52 15.75 -6.07
CA TYR A 263 -5.03 14.97 -4.95
C TYR A 263 -3.94 14.06 -4.38
N ILE A 264 -3.24 13.32 -5.23
CA ILE A 264 -2.13 12.44 -4.83
C ILE A 264 -1.00 13.24 -4.17
N ALA A 265 -0.60 14.37 -4.74
CA ALA A 265 0.43 15.23 -4.17
C ALA A 265 0.05 15.76 -2.77
N GLY A 266 -1.25 15.97 -2.53
CA GLY A 266 -1.78 16.34 -1.22
C GLY A 266 -1.67 15.23 -0.18
N LEU A 267 -1.70 13.97 -0.60
CA LEU A 267 -1.62 12.79 0.27
C LEU A 267 -0.17 12.33 0.58
N ILE A 268 0.81 12.78 -0.21
CA ILE A 268 2.21 12.39 0.05
C ILE A 268 2.62 12.79 1.45
N TYR A 269 3.15 11.83 2.21
CA TYR A 269 3.64 12.07 3.57
C TYR A 269 4.76 13.12 3.56
N LYS A 270 4.58 14.16 4.38
CA LYS A 270 5.57 15.21 4.58
C LYS A 270 6.08 15.13 6.01
N PRO A 271 7.32 14.66 6.26
CA PRO A 271 7.91 14.69 7.58
C PRO A 271 7.91 16.11 8.17
N LYS A 272 7.85 16.23 9.50
CA LYS A 272 7.90 17.55 10.16
C LYS A 272 9.16 18.31 9.74
N GLY A 273 9.00 19.58 9.39
CA GLY A 273 10.09 20.44 8.94
C GLY A 273 10.40 20.38 7.45
N VAL A 274 9.72 19.51 6.70
CA VAL A 274 9.87 19.42 5.24
C VAL A 274 8.86 20.32 4.57
N THR A 275 9.32 21.23 3.72
CA THR A 275 8.49 22.24 3.06
C THR A 275 8.24 21.92 1.59
N THR A 276 9.10 21.13 0.96
CA THR A 276 9.01 20.77 -0.46
C THR A 276 9.24 19.26 -0.67
N PRO A 277 8.78 18.67 -1.81
CA PRO A 277 9.13 17.31 -2.17
C PRO A 277 10.64 17.05 -2.25
N LYS A 278 11.43 18.06 -2.64
CA LYS A 278 12.89 17.98 -2.66
C LYS A 278 13.46 17.79 -1.25
N ASP A 279 12.93 18.52 -0.27
CA ASP A 279 13.34 18.38 1.13
C ASP A 279 12.91 17.02 1.72
N ALA A 280 11.78 16.46 1.25
CA ALA A 280 11.33 15.12 1.64
C ALA A 280 12.36 14.03 1.31
N PHE A 281 13.20 14.27 0.32
CA PHE A 281 14.23 13.34 -0.13
C PHE A 281 15.65 13.77 0.28
N ALA A 282 15.83 14.89 0.98
CA ALA A 282 17.14 15.39 1.38
C ALA A 282 17.93 14.39 2.25
N HIS A 283 17.24 13.53 3.00
CA HIS A 283 17.89 12.44 3.75
C HIS A 283 18.56 11.40 2.85
N LEU A 284 18.22 11.33 1.55
CA LEU A 284 18.90 10.46 0.59
C LEU A 284 20.29 10.99 0.22
N ASP A 285 20.55 12.29 0.39
CA ASP A 285 21.83 12.91 0.08
C ASP A 285 22.97 12.36 0.97
N ASN A 286 22.63 11.77 2.10
CA ASN A 286 23.57 11.16 3.05
C ASN A 286 23.76 9.64 2.85
N LEU A 287 23.14 9.02 1.84
CA LEU A 287 23.32 7.61 1.58
C LEU A 287 24.69 7.33 0.96
N ILE A 288 25.43 6.38 1.52
CA ILE A 288 26.65 5.86 0.90
C ILE A 288 26.22 5.02 -0.32
N PRO A 289 26.72 5.32 -1.52
CA PRO A 289 26.39 4.53 -2.72
C PRO A 289 26.73 3.05 -2.52
N SER A 290 25.74 2.20 -2.77
CA SER A 290 25.91 0.75 -2.77
C SER A 290 25.11 0.15 -3.93
N ARG A 291 25.29 -1.15 -4.20
CA ARG A 291 24.50 -1.85 -5.22
C ARG A 291 23.00 -1.73 -4.92
N GLU A 292 22.62 -1.81 -3.63
CA GLU A 292 21.25 -1.81 -3.14
C GLU A 292 20.59 -0.44 -3.26
N ASN A 293 21.37 0.64 -3.29
CA ASN A 293 20.86 2.00 -3.38
C ASN A 293 21.37 2.77 -4.61
N ALA A 294 22.10 2.13 -5.52
CA ALA A 294 22.70 2.77 -6.70
C ALA A 294 21.67 3.49 -7.59
N PHE A 295 20.44 2.98 -7.66
CA PHE A 295 19.35 3.59 -8.42
C PHE A 295 18.93 4.97 -7.89
N LEU A 296 19.20 5.29 -6.62
CA LEU A 296 18.91 6.60 -6.03
C LEU A 296 19.90 7.68 -6.53
N TRP A 297 21.05 7.27 -7.08
CA TRP A 297 22.12 8.14 -7.53
C TRP A 297 22.14 8.41 -9.03
N ARG A 298 21.17 7.89 -9.78
CA ARG A 298 21.10 8.17 -11.21
C ARG A 298 21.00 9.68 -11.45
N LYS A 299 21.92 10.19 -12.26
CA LYS A 299 21.87 11.59 -12.69
C LYS A 299 20.54 11.87 -13.37
N ARG A 300 19.92 12.95 -12.94
CA ARG A 300 18.73 13.53 -13.58
C ARG A 300 19.07 14.02 -14.99
#